data_7ce37017487ce861092598139bfe1f78
#
_entry.id   7ce37017487ce861092598139bfe1f78
#
_cell.length_a   1.000
_cell.length_b   1.000
_cell.length_c   1.000
_cell.angle_alpha   90.00
_cell.angle_beta   90.00
_cell.angle_gamma   90.00
#
_symmetry.space_group_name_H-M   'P 1'
#
loop_
_entity.id
_entity.type
_entity.pdbx_description
1 polymer ?
#
loop_
_entity_poly.entity_id
_entity_poly.type
_entity_poly.pdbx_seq_one_letter_code
_entity_poly.pdbx_strand_id
1 'polypeptide(L)'
;MNTPTPPNFGAFLDRLPFDTFNEMQQDFMERSRGDKPLMLLAPTGSGKTLAYLVPLAHEIQETFPASSALIIVPSRELALQIEQVFKSLKTNLNVCTCYGGHAFKTEANRLKENPALVIGTPGRLSEHAQMGNMVMPGLKTVVLDEFDKSLQFGFHDQLKVIFDNLNGNQKYLLTSATNLESMPDFLPFDNFETLDYLKDSPESRLDLKLVRTSSVEKVDTLMRLLADFEQESTLVFCNHRDAVNRISTHLSENHFPHDILHGGMEQIDREKNLFKFRSGAQQLLVATDLASRGLDIPEIKHVVHYQLPPKKNAFIHRNGRTARMFASGQSYLVLAHEESLPDYLEKELPEYTLPEDFKIPEESALVCLYISAGKKDKVSKGDVVGFLTKKGSLDGSEIGLISILDHATYVAIPKDKVQHLLHRTSGEKLKKVKVKVAVAS
;
A
#
# COMPACT_ATOMS: atom_id res chain seq x y z
N MET A 1 -10.01 28.25 33.84
CA MET A 1 -10.31 27.57 32.58
C MET A 1 -9.74 26.17 32.71
N ASN A 2 -10.59 25.16 32.82
CA ASN A 2 -10.15 23.78 32.92
C ASN A 2 -9.55 23.37 31.55
N THR A 3 -8.25 23.18 31.52
CA THR A 3 -7.61 22.51 30.38
C THR A 3 -8.21 21.10 30.27
N PRO A 4 -8.82 20.73 29.16
CA PRO A 4 -9.38 19.40 29.02
C PRO A 4 -8.26 18.36 29.17
N THR A 5 -8.51 17.35 29.99
CA THR A 5 -7.60 16.22 30.19
C THR A 5 -7.26 15.61 28.82
N PRO A 6 -5.99 15.36 28.51
CA PRO A 6 -5.64 14.77 27.22
C PRO A 6 -6.37 13.42 27.06
N PRO A 7 -6.95 13.13 25.88
CA PRO A 7 -7.62 11.84 25.64
C PRO A 7 -6.61 10.72 25.85
N ASN A 8 -7.00 9.72 26.61
CA ASN A 8 -6.18 8.53 26.81
C ASN A 8 -6.28 7.64 25.57
N PHE A 9 -5.36 7.79 24.63
CA PHE A 9 -5.26 6.92 23.46
C PHE A 9 -4.69 5.52 23.80
N GLY A 10 -4.32 5.26 25.06
CA GLY A 10 -3.79 3.97 25.51
C GLY A 10 -4.71 2.79 25.21
N ALA A 11 -6.03 2.97 25.29
CA ALA A 11 -6.98 1.94 24.94
C ALA A 11 -6.90 1.47 23.47
N PHE A 12 -6.32 2.25 22.57
CA PHE A 12 -6.06 1.85 21.19
C PHE A 12 -4.72 1.09 21.06
N LEU A 13 -3.72 1.38 21.91
CA LEU A 13 -2.44 0.66 21.93
C LEU A 13 -2.63 -0.82 22.23
N ASP A 14 -3.52 -1.16 23.18
CA ASP A 14 -3.85 -2.56 23.52
C ASP A 14 -4.38 -3.38 22.32
N ARG A 15 -4.75 -2.71 21.23
CA ARG A 15 -5.32 -3.30 20.01
C ARG A 15 -4.34 -3.29 18.84
N LEU A 16 -3.17 -2.69 19.03
CA LEU A 16 -2.13 -2.51 18.02
C LEU A 16 -0.91 -3.41 18.35
N PRO A 17 -0.08 -3.74 17.37
CA PRO A 17 1.07 -4.64 17.56
C PRO A 17 2.31 -3.94 18.16
N PHE A 18 2.15 -2.84 18.87
CA PHE A 18 3.24 -2.09 19.52
C PHE A 18 2.73 -1.38 20.79
N ASP A 19 3.64 -1.10 21.71
CA ASP A 19 3.32 -0.65 23.07
C ASP A 19 3.29 0.89 23.20
N THR A 20 3.84 1.63 22.24
CA THR A 20 3.96 3.11 22.32
C THR A 20 3.80 3.75 20.95
N PHE A 21 3.25 4.96 20.92
CA PHE A 21 3.31 5.84 19.75
C PHE A 21 4.68 6.51 19.69
N ASN A 22 5.22 6.68 18.46
CA ASN A 22 6.46 7.43 18.26
C ASN A 22 6.24 8.95 18.43
N GLU A 23 7.34 9.71 18.49
CA GLU A 23 7.32 11.15 18.72
C GLU A 23 6.45 11.90 17.70
N MET A 24 6.63 11.62 16.42
CA MET A 24 5.84 12.20 15.32
C MET A 24 4.33 11.94 15.49
N GLN A 25 3.97 10.71 15.87
CA GLN A 25 2.56 10.35 16.10
C GLN A 25 1.99 11.11 17.30
N GLN A 26 2.74 11.19 18.40
CA GLN A 26 2.31 11.90 19.61
C GLN A 26 2.13 13.40 19.34
N ASP A 27 3.10 14.05 18.69
CA ASP A 27 3.04 15.47 18.35
C ASP A 27 1.86 15.77 17.41
N PHE A 28 1.67 14.96 16.38
CA PHE A 28 0.53 15.11 15.48
C PHE A 28 -0.82 14.92 16.20
N MET A 29 -0.94 13.88 17.03
CA MET A 29 -2.15 13.64 17.82
C MET A 29 -2.51 14.79 18.72
N GLU A 30 -1.53 15.42 19.35
CA GLU A 30 -1.73 16.59 20.20
C GLU A 30 -2.20 17.81 19.40
N ARG A 31 -1.49 18.17 18.32
CA ARG A 31 -1.79 19.35 17.51
C ARG A 31 -3.05 19.18 16.67
N SER A 32 -3.33 17.96 16.26
CA SER A 32 -4.58 17.65 15.54
C SER A 32 -5.85 17.91 16.34
N ARG A 33 -5.78 18.31 17.60
CA ARG A 33 -6.94 18.69 18.41
C ARG A 33 -7.37 20.14 18.19
N GLY A 34 -6.49 20.98 17.65
CA GLY A 34 -6.80 22.36 17.28
C GLY A 34 -7.68 22.43 16.03
N ASP A 35 -8.24 23.61 15.76
CA ASP A 35 -9.16 23.84 14.62
C ASP A 35 -8.41 24.23 13.33
N LYS A 36 -7.11 24.52 13.42
CA LYS A 36 -6.31 24.91 12.26
C LYS A 36 -6.05 23.69 11.35
N PRO A 37 -6.08 23.87 10.02
CA PRO A 37 -5.59 22.86 9.12
C PRO A 37 -4.15 22.46 9.46
N LEU A 38 -3.87 21.16 9.49
CA LEU A 38 -2.59 20.62 9.92
C LEU A 38 -2.01 19.72 8.83
N MET A 39 -0.77 19.98 8.43
CA MET A 39 0.00 19.16 7.50
C MET A 39 1.12 18.42 8.22
N LEU A 40 1.18 17.10 8.01
CA LEU A 40 2.27 16.25 8.43
C LEU A 40 3.17 15.88 7.26
N LEU A 41 4.39 16.33 7.29
CA LEU A 41 5.46 15.93 6.39
C LEU A 41 6.32 14.87 7.08
N ALA A 42 6.25 13.63 6.62
CA ALA A 42 7.04 12.55 7.21
C ALA A 42 7.27 11.43 6.19
N PRO A 43 8.37 10.66 6.29
CA PRO A 43 8.73 9.61 5.34
C PRO A 43 7.63 8.55 5.17
N THR A 44 7.65 7.83 4.05
CA THR A 44 6.80 6.65 3.87
C THR A 44 7.16 5.60 4.93
N GLY A 45 6.15 4.96 5.53
CA GLY A 45 6.35 3.95 6.57
C GLY A 45 6.57 4.49 7.99
N SER A 46 6.58 5.81 8.21
CA SER A 46 6.73 6.42 9.54
C SER A 46 5.51 6.26 10.46
N GLY A 47 4.40 5.73 9.95
CA GLY A 47 3.17 5.55 10.73
C GLY A 47 2.20 6.74 10.68
N LYS A 48 2.28 7.60 9.64
CA LYS A 48 1.37 8.76 9.43
C LYS A 48 -0.11 8.39 9.53
N THR A 49 -0.48 7.24 8.99
CA THR A 49 -1.88 6.78 9.02
C THR A 49 -2.42 6.64 10.45
N LEU A 50 -1.64 6.09 11.37
CA LEU A 50 -2.04 5.98 12.78
C LEU A 50 -2.05 7.33 13.49
N ALA A 51 -1.15 8.25 13.12
CA ALA A 51 -1.08 9.57 13.71
C ALA A 51 -2.42 10.34 13.59
N TYR A 52 -3.10 10.24 12.44
CA TYR A 52 -4.42 10.87 12.29
C TYR A 52 -5.59 9.94 12.60
N LEU A 53 -5.46 8.64 12.38
CA LEU A 53 -6.58 7.70 12.47
C LEU A 53 -6.99 7.43 13.91
N VAL A 54 -6.04 7.40 14.85
CA VAL A 54 -6.33 7.17 16.28
C VAL A 54 -7.12 8.34 16.89
N PRO A 55 -6.68 9.62 16.80
CA PRO A 55 -7.47 10.73 17.32
C PRO A 55 -8.82 10.87 16.61
N LEU A 56 -8.87 10.63 15.30
CA LEU A 56 -10.10 10.65 14.52
C LEU A 56 -11.11 9.58 15.00
N ALA A 57 -10.64 8.34 15.19
CA ALA A 57 -11.46 7.25 15.69
C ALA A 57 -11.99 7.52 17.09
N HIS A 58 -11.17 8.11 17.97
CA HIS A 58 -11.55 8.52 19.31
C HIS A 58 -12.66 9.58 19.26
N GLU A 59 -12.46 10.67 18.51
CA GLU A 59 -13.43 11.76 18.38
C GLU A 59 -14.78 11.24 17.85
N ILE A 60 -14.77 10.46 16.79
CA ILE A 60 -16.01 9.92 16.21
C ILE A 60 -16.69 8.96 17.19
N GLN A 61 -15.94 8.10 17.88
CA GLN A 61 -16.52 7.12 18.82
C GLN A 61 -17.28 7.81 19.96
N GLU A 62 -16.80 8.97 20.42
CA GLU A 62 -17.46 9.72 21.49
C GLU A 62 -18.65 10.56 21.01
N THR A 63 -18.67 10.97 19.75
CA THR A 63 -19.58 11.99 19.25
C THR A 63 -20.54 11.53 18.15
N PHE A 64 -20.35 10.35 17.55
CA PHE A 64 -21.22 9.84 16.49
C PHE A 64 -22.67 9.68 16.98
N PRO A 65 -23.71 10.06 16.20
CA PRO A 65 -23.65 10.51 14.79
C PRO A 65 -23.40 12.02 14.58
N ALA A 66 -23.10 12.79 15.59
CA ALA A 66 -22.84 14.23 15.48
C ALA A 66 -21.51 14.56 14.76
N SER A 67 -20.58 13.60 14.72
CA SER A 67 -19.32 13.73 13.98
C SER A 67 -19.09 12.55 13.07
N SER A 68 -18.62 12.82 11.86
CA SER A 68 -18.13 11.83 10.91
C SER A 68 -16.89 12.38 10.18
N ALA A 69 -16.18 11.52 9.45
CA ALA A 69 -14.98 11.92 8.74
C ALA A 69 -14.92 11.36 7.31
N LEU A 70 -14.17 12.09 6.47
CA LEU A 70 -13.83 11.71 5.11
C LEU A 70 -12.31 11.59 4.98
N ILE A 71 -11.82 10.44 4.50
CA ILE A 71 -10.41 10.25 4.16
C ILE A 71 -10.29 10.07 2.65
N ILE A 72 -9.51 10.95 2.02
CA ILE A 72 -9.24 10.95 0.59
C ILE A 72 -7.83 10.41 0.37
N VAL A 73 -7.69 9.39 -0.46
CA VAL A 73 -6.43 8.69 -0.72
C VAL A 73 -6.18 8.50 -2.21
N PRO A 74 -4.92 8.50 -2.68
CA PRO A 74 -4.61 8.43 -4.11
C PRO A 74 -4.89 7.08 -4.76
N SER A 75 -5.02 6.00 -3.98
CA SER A 75 -5.16 4.66 -4.53
C SER A 75 -6.19 3.81 -3.78
N ARG A 76 -6.78 2.85 -4.50
CA ARG A 76 -7.70 1.85 -3.95
C ARG A 76 -7.04 1.01 -2.85
N GLU A 77 -5.81 0.62 -3.08
CA GLU A 77 -5.03 -0.22 -2.18
C GLU A 77 -4.84 0.47 -0.83
N LEU A 78 -4.50 1.77 -0.85
CA LEU A 78 -4.38 2.56 0.37
C LEU A 78 -5.74 2.72 1.08
N ALA A 79 -6.83 2.91 0.33
CA ALA A 79 -8.17 2.96 0.92
C ALA A 79 -8.51 1.68 1.69
N LEU A 80 -8.24 0.52 1.10
CA LEU A 80 -8.45 -0.77 1.73
C LEU A 80 -7.53 -1.01 2.95
N GLN A 81 -6.28 -0.55 2.86
CA GLN A 81 -5.33 -0.61 3.98
C GLN A 81 -5.82 0.21 5.18
N ILE A 82 -6.25 1.46 4.95
CA ILE A 82 -6.77 2.33 6.02
C ILE A 82 -8.04 1.73 6.63
N GLU A 83 -8.93 1.17 5.81
CA GLU A 83 -10.11 0.45 6.31
C GLU A 83 -9.73 -0.70 7.24
N GLN A 84 -8.71 -1.48 6.89
CA GLN A 84 -8.23 -2.59 7.74
C GLN A 84 -7.64 -2.08 9.06
N VAL A 85 -6.81 -1.03 9.00
CA VAL A 85 -6.24 -0.40 10.21
C VAL A 85 -7.36 0.15 11.10
N PHE A 86 -8.35 0.85 10.53
CA PHE A 86 -9.49 1.36 11.30
C PHE A 86 -10.28 0.23 11.98
N LYS A 87 -10.53 -0.86 11.27
CA LYS A 87 -11.20 -2.05 11.84
C LYS A 87 -10.39 -2.71 12.96
N SER A 88 -9.05 -2.67 12.90
CA SER A 88 -8.20 -3.20 13.98
C SER A 88 -8.32 -2.38 15.27
N LEU A 89 -8.73 -1.12 15.20
CA LEU A 89 -9.01 -0.27 16.36
C LEU A 89 -10.30 -0.69 17.12
N LYS A 90 -11.11 -1.60 16.58
CA LYS A 90 -12.31 -2.20 17.22
C LYS A 90 -13.28 -1.15 17.77
N THR A 91 -13.55 -0.11 17.00
CA THR A 91 -14.43 1.01 17.37
C THR A 91 -15.92 0.66 17.26
N ASN A 92 -16.29 -0.42 16.57
CA ASN A 92 -17.66 -0.79 16.19
C ASN A 92 -18.39 0.27 15.32
N LEU A 93 -17.65 1.19 14.71
CA LEU A 93 -18.20 2.23 13.85
C LEU A 93 -18.33 1.73 12.39
N ASN A 94 -19.36 2.21 11.70
CA ASN A 94 -19.57 1.88 10.29
C ASN A 94 -18.59 2.63 9.39
N VAL A 95 -17.99 1.90 8.44
CA VAL A 95 -17.06 2.45 7.43
C VAL A 95 -17.62 2.18 6.04
N CYS A 96 -17.58 3.19 5.17
CA CYS A 96 -17.86 3.04 3.76
C CYS A 96 -16.58 3.34 2.94
N THR A 97 -16.14 2.38 2.14
CA THR A 97 -14.95 2.54 1.28
C THR A 97 -15.37 2.64 -0.18
N CYS A 98 -15.00 3.76 -0.86
CA CYS A 98 -15.41 4.14 -2.20
C CYS A 98 -14.21 4.18 -3.15
N TYR A 99 -14.13 3.27 -4.14
CA TYR A 99 -13.02 3.21 -5.09
C TYR A 99 -13.41 2.59 -6.43
N GLY A 100 -12.66 2.88 -7.48
CA GLY A 100 -12.89 2.31 -8.82
C GLY A 100 -12.81 0.77 -8.84
N GLY A 101 -13.67 0.14 -9.64
CA GLY A 101 -13.76 -1.33 -9.74
C GLY A 101 -14.69 -1.99 -8.72
N HIS A 102 -15.28 -1.23 -7.79
CA HIS A 102 -16.35 -1.70 -6.91
C HIS A 102 -17.73 -1.26 -7.45
N ALA A 103 -18.79 -1.98 -7.07
CA ALA A 103 -20.14 -1.67 -7.55
C ALA A 103 -20.65 -0.35 -6.99
N PHE A 104 -20.80 0.66 -7.84
CA PHE A 104 -21.25 2.03 -7.48
C PHE A 104 -22.55 2.03 -6.66
N LYS A 105 -23.55 1.22 -7.07
CA LYS A 105 -24.83 1.12 -6.36
C LYS A 105 -24.68 0.60 -4.91
N THR A 106 -23.72 -0.30 -4.67
CA THR A 106 -23.44 -0.81 -3.33
C THR A 106 -22.86 0.28 -2.43
N GLU A 107 -21.93 1.08 -2.96
CA GLU A 107 -21.34 2.21 -2.26
C GLU A 107 -22.42 3.30 -1.98
N ALA A 108 -23.22 3.65 -2.97
CA ALA A 108 -24.31 4.61 -2.82
C ALA A 108 -25.32 4.19 -1.72
N ASN A 109 -25.65 2.90 -1.63
CA ASN A 109 -26.51 2.39 -0.56
C ASN A 109 -25.85 2.51 0.82
N ARG A 110 -24.56 2.19 0.94
CA ARG A 110 -23.82 2.32 2.20
C ARG A 110 -23.66 3.79 2.63
N LEU A 111 -23.47 4.72 1.69
CA LEU A 111 -23.40 6.14 2.00
C LEU A 111 -24.71 6.66 2.59
N LYS A 112 -25.88 6.15 2.14
CA LYS A 112 -27.20 6.49 2.69
C LYS A 112 -27.37 6.04 4.14
N GLU A 113 -26.61 5.06 4.60
CA GLU A 113 -26.65 4.59 5.99
C GLU A 113 -25.90 5.54 6.96
N ASN A 114 -25.43 6.68 6.48
CA ASN A 114 -24.68 7.68 7.22
C ASN A 114 -23.48 7.07 7.98
N PRO A 115 -22.47 6.56 7.25
CA PRO A 115 -21.31 5.94 7.88
C PRO A 115 -20.51 6.94 8.72
N ALA A 116 -19.92 6.47 9.80
CA ALA A 116 -19.06 7.26 10.67
C ALA A 116 -17.76 7.69 9.96
N LEU A 117 -17.27 6.85 9.05
CA LEU A 117 -16.06 7.08 8.27
C LEU A 117 -16.30 6.72 6.80
N VAL A 118 -15.98 7.66 5.90
CA VAL A 118 -15.88 7.41 4.45
C VAL A 118 -14.42 7.47 4.06
N ILE A 119 -13.94 6.46 3.34
CA ILE A 119 -12.58 6.41 2.78
C ILE A 119 -12.72 6.24 1.28
N GLY A 120 -12.02 7.03 0.47
CA GLY A 120 -12.15 6.83 -0.97
C GLY A 120 -11.08 7.48 -1.83
N THR A 121 -11.08 7.06 -3.10
CA THR A 121 -10.22 7.66 -4.13
C THR A 121 -10.90 8.87 -4.77
N PRO A 122 -10.14 9.91 -5.20
CA PRO A 122 -10.72 11.14 -5.73
C PRO A 122 -11.72 10.92 -6.85
N GLY A 123 -11.40 10.06 -7.84
CA GLY A 123 -12.30 9.78 -8.96
C GLY A 123 -13.66 9.24 -8.50
N ARG A 124 -13.71 8.25 -7.62
CA ARG A 124 -14.96 7.66 -7.15
C ARG A 124 -15.71 8.56 -6.19
N LEU A 125 -15.02 9.30 -5.33
CA LEU A 125 -15.67 10.28 -4.43
C LEU A 125 -16.29 11.44 -5.22
N SER A 126 -15.62 11.93 -6.28
CA SER A 126 -16.18 12.97 -7.15
C SER A 126 -17.44 12.49 -7.90
N GLU A 127 -17.47 11.21 -8.37
CA GLU A 127 -18.67 10.61 -8.96
C GLU A 127 -19.83 10.60 -7.95
N HIS A 128 -19.60 10.19 -6.70
CA HIS A 128 -20.61 10.21 -5.66
C HIS A 128 -21.05 11.63 -5.27
N ALA A 129 -20.14 12.60 -5.27
CA ALA A 129 -20.45 14.00 -5.00
C ALA A 129 -21.37 14.58 -6.11
N GLN A 130 -21.03 14.37 -7.38
CA GLN A 130 -21.83 14.80 -8.53
C GLN A 130 -23.24 14.18 -8.56
N MET A 131 -23.37 12.93 -8.08
CA MET A 131 -24.65 12.22 -7.99
C MET A 131 -25.44 12.52 -6.71
N GLY A 132 -24.96 13.44 -5.87
CA GLY A 132 -25.60 13.82 -4.61
C GLY A 132 -25.61 12.71 -3.54
N ASN A 133 -24.72 11.72 -3.65
CA ASN A 133 -24.64 10.62 -2.68
C ASN A 133 -23.77 10.93 -1.46
N MET A 134 -22.96 12.02 -1.51
CA MET A 134 -22.06 12.41 -0.42
C MET A 134 -22.74 13.35 0.58
N VAL A 135 -23.91 12.97 1.06
CA VAL A 135 -24.59 13.70 2.13
C VAL A 135 -24.07 13.20 3.46
N MET A 136 -23.18 13.95 4.09
CA MET A 136 -22.59 13.64 5.39
C MET A 136 -22.89 14.77 6.38
N PRO A 137 -24.07 14.80 7.01
CA PRO A 137 -24.51 15.91 7.86
C PRO A 137 -23.61 16.14 9.09
N GLY A 138 -22.94 15.10 9.54
CA GLY A 138 -21.98 15.16 10.64
C GLY A 138 -20.52 15.30 10.22
N LEU A 139 -20.21 15.61 8.96
CA LEU A 139 -18.82 15.69 8.49
C LEU A 139 -18.08 16.86 9.15
N LYS A 140 -17.17 16.54 10.05
CA LYS A 140 -16.31 17.51 10.74
C LYS A 140 -14.88 17.51 10.29
N THR A 141 -14.33 16.35 9.93
CA THR A 141 -12.92 16.22 9.59
C THR A 141 -12.72 15.62 8.20
N VAL A 142 -11.88 16.25 7.40
CA VAL A 142 -11.42 15.75 6.10
C VAL A 142 -9.92 15.51 6.18
N VAL A 143 -9.51 14.30 5.83
CA VAL A 143 -8.11 13.90 5.76
C VAL A 143 -7.72 13.70 4.31
N LEU A 144 -6.59 14.28 3.89
CA LEU A 144 -5.94 14.01 2.61
C LEU A 144 -4.65 13.23 2.88
N ASP A 145 -4.71 11.91 2.77
CA ASP A 145 -3.52 11.07 2.98
C ASP A 145 -2.76 10.88 1.66
N GLU A 146 -1.43 10.93 1.74
CA GLU A 146 -0.53 10.94 0.58
C GLU A 146 -0.94 12.03 -0.44
N PHE A 147 -1.17 13.25 0.03
CA PHE A 147 -1.70 14.34 -0.77
C PHE A 147 -0.80 14.72 -1.95
N ASP A 148 0.52 14.70 -1.76
CA ASP A 148 1.51 14.89 -2.83
C ASP A 148 1.29 13.92 -4.00
N LYS A 149 0.94 12.67 -3.72
CA LYS A 149 0.62 11.67 -4.75
C LYS A 149 -0.70 11.96 -5.45
N SER A 150 -1.72 12.39 -4.70
CA SER A 150 -3.01 12.76 -5.30
C SER A 150 -2.84 13.87 -6.34
N LEU A 151 -1.98 14.85 -6.07
CA LEU A 151 -1.64 15.93 -7.02
C LEU A 151 -0.81 15.41 -8.20
N GLN A 152 0.19 14.57 -7.95
CA GLN A 152 1.03 13.97 -9.01
C GLN A 152 0.22 13.11 -9.99
N PHE A 153 -0.88 12.48 -9.55
CA PHE A 153 -1.78 11.70 -10.42
C PHE A 153 -2.75 12.56 -11.21
N GLY A 154 -2.73 13.86 -11.02
CA GLY A 154 -3.59 14.79 -11.76
C GLY A 154 -5.03 14.81 -11.28
N PHE A 155 -5.31 14.44 -10.01
CA PHE A 155 -6.65 14.45 -9.43
C PHE A 155 -7.17 15.86 -9.04
N HIS A 156 -6.60 16.93 -9.60
CA HIS A 156 -6.97 18.30 -9.28
C HIS A 156 -8.47 18.56 -9.49
N ASP A 157 -9.03 18.18 -10.64
CA ASP A 157 -10.44 18.41 -10.98
C ASP A 157 -11.38 17.60 -10.06
N GLN A 158 -11.03 16.33 -9.78
CA GLN A 158 -11.82 15.48 -8.91
C GLN A 158 -11.81 15.98 -7.46
N LEU A 159 -10.67 16.42 -6.96
CA LEU A 159 -10.54 17.02 -5.64
C LEU A 159 -11.35 18.30 -5.57
N LYS A 160 -11.25 19.18 -6.57
CA LYS A 160 -12.06 20.39 -6.65
C LYS A 160 -13.55 20.07 -6.56
N VAL A 161 -14.05 19.12 -7.33
CA VAL A 161 -15.46 18.69 -7.27
C VAL A 161 -15.84 18.23 -5.87
N ILE A 162 -14.99 17.47 -5.18
CA ILE A 162 -15.25 17.02 -3.81
C ILE A 162 -15.36 18.24 -2.89
N PHE A 163 -14.38 19.14 -2.90
CA PHE A 163 -14.36 20.31 -2.03
C PHE A 163 -15.51 21.27 -2.29
N ASP A 164 -15.90 21.49 -3.55
CA ASP A 164 -17.05 22.32 -3.94
C ASP A 164 -18.40 21.77 -3.38
N ASN A 165 -18.44 20.47 -3.04
CA ASN A 165 -19.61 19.82 -2.42
C ASN A 165 -19.56 19.76 -0.88
N LEU A 166 -18.49 20.28 -0.26
CA LEU A 166 -18.38 20.41 1.19
C LEU A 166 -18.88 21.78 1.64
N ASN A 167 -19.32 21.86 2.90
CA ASN A 167 -19.88 23.12 3.45
C ASN A 167 -18.81 24.11 3.98
N GLY A 168 -17.51 23.79 3.85
CA GLY A 168 -16.39 24.65 4.22
C GLY A 168 -16.08 24.75 5.73
N ASN A 169 -16.86 24.12 6.60
CA ASN A 169 -16.70 24.19 8.04
C ASN A 169 -15.94 22.96 8.61
N GLN A 170 -15.25 22.22 7.76
CA GLN A 170 -14.49 21.04 8.18
C GLN A 170 -13.10 21.43 8.66
N LYS A 171 -12.59 20.63 9.57
CA LYS A 171 -11.17 20.55 9.89
C LYS A 171 -10.44 19.75 8.83
N TYR A 172 -9.25 20.19 8.47
CA TYR A 172 -8.43 19.56 7.44
C TYR A 172 -7.13 19.02 8.01
N LEU A 173 -6.86 17.73 7.75
CA LEU A 173 -5.61 17.07 8.08
C LEU A 173 -4.96 16.57 6.80
N LEU A 174 -3.73 16.92 6.55
CA LEU A 174 -3.00 16.53 5.35
C LEU A 174 -1.76 15.72 5.75
N THR A 175 -1.46 14.69 4.97
CA THR A 175 -0.17 14.00 5.09
C THR A 175 0.55 13.96 3.75
N SER A 176 1.86 14.07 3.78
CA SER A 176 2.72 13.97 2.61
C SER A 176 4.06 13.33 2.96
N ALA A 177 4.65 12.65 2.00
CA ALA A 177 6.02 12.12 2.11
C ALA A 177 7.05 13.04 1.47
N THR A 178 6.60 14.12 0.82
CA THR A 178 7.46 15.10 0.15
C THR A 178 6.92 16.51 0.38
N ASN A 179 7.79 17.52 0.32
CA ASN A 179 7.36 18.90 0.29
C ASN A 179 6.55 19.19 -0.96
N LEU A 180 5.47 19.95 -0.82
CA LEU A 180 4.69 20.44 -1.94
C LEU A 180 5.33 21.72 -2.49
N GLU A 181 5.43 21.83 -3.81
CA GLU A 181 5.95 23.02 -4.49
C GLU A 181 4.99 24.22 -4.33
N SER A 182 3.69 23.94 -4.35
CA SER A 182 2.62 24.91 -4.11
C SER A 182 1.36 24.22 -3.62
N MET A 183 0.56 24.93 -2.83
CA MET A 183 -0.77 24.45 -2.43
C MET A 183 -1.77 24.77 -3.55
N PRO A 184 -2.68 23.85 -3.88
CA PRO A 184 -3.72 24.11 -4.90
C PRO A 184 -4.77 25.11 -4.42
N ASP A 185 -5.22 25.99 -5.34
CA ASP A 185 -6.21 27.03 -5.06
C ASP A 185 -7.62 26.50 -4.70
N PHE A 186 -7.90 25.21 -4.95
CA PHE A 186 -9.19 24.61 -4.60
C PHE A 186 -9.32 24.25 -3.12
N LEU A 187 -8.23 24.30 -2.35
CA LEU A 187 -8.30 24.03 -0.91
C LEU A 187 -9.02 25.20 -0.20
N PRO A 188 -9.94 24.92 0.72
CA PRO A 188 -10.74 25.94 1.38
C PRO A 188 -10.00 26.66 2.53
N PHE A 189 -8.67 26.68 2.49
CA PHE A 189 -7.81 27.35 3.50
C PHE A 189 -6.47 27.75 2.89
N ASP A 190 -6.01 28.93 3.28
CA ASP A 190 -4.72 29.49 2.84
C ASP A 190 -3.63 29.36 3.93
N ASN A 191 -4.05 29.16 5.19
CA ASN A 191 -3.15 29.11 6.32
C ASN A 191 -3.28 27.75 7.04
N PHE A 192 -2.16 27.06 7.20
CA PHE A 192 -2.09 25.75 7.85
C PHE A 192 -0.80 25.62 8.68
N GLU A 193 -0.86 24.79 9.71
CA GLU A 193 0.30 24.43 10.50
C GLU A 193 1.01 23.23 9.83
N THR A 194 2.35 23.23 9.86
CA THR A 194 3.16 22.14 9.31
C THR A 194 4.02 21.51 10.38
N LEU A 195 3.92 20.20 10.52
CA LEU A 195 4.85 19.36 11.27
C LEU A 195 5.81 18.71 10.27
N ASP A 196 7.07 19.10 10.30
CA ASP A 196 8.08 18.63 9.34
C ASP A 196 9.05 17.65 9.99
N TYR A 197 8.79 16.36 9.76
CA TYR A 197 9.62 15.23 10.15
C TYR A 197 10.42 14.64 8.97
N LEU A 198 10.50 15.35 7.82
CA LEU A 198 11.35 14.93 6.70
C LEU A 198 12.83 15.19 6.97
N LYS A 199 13.15 16.25 7.74
CA LYS A 199 14.52 16.63 8.05
C LYS A 199 15.28 15.59 8.89
N ASP A 200 14.53 14.86 9.72
CA ASP A 200 15.05 13.80 10.57
C ASP A 200 14.97 12.41 9.89
N SER A 201 14.65 12.41 8.60
CA SER A 201 14.46 11.16 7.87
C SER A 201 15.78 10.45 7.60
N PRO A 202 15.81 9.13 7.66
CA PRO A 202 17.00 8.31 7.42
C PRO A 202 17.37 8.20 5.93
N GLU A 203 17.27 9.28 5.14
CA GLU A 203 17.91 9.31 3.80
C GLU A 203 19.40 8.95 3.90
N SER A 204 20.00 9.18 5.08
CA SER A 204 21.38 8.78 5.41
C SER A 204 21.62 7.27 5.54
N ARG A 205 20.57 6.42 5.43
CA ARG A 205 20.68 4.95 5.56
C ARG A 205 20.42 4.18 4.28
N LEU A 206 20.15 4.90 3.18
CA LEU A 206 19.99 4.29 1.87
C LEU A 206 21.35 4.02 1.25
N ASP A 207 21.73 2.75 1.14
CA ASP A 207 22.93 2.33 0.42
C ASP A 207 22.64 2.34 -1.09
N LEU A 208 22.99 3.45 -1.75
CA LEU A 208 22.70 3.69 -3.16
C LEU A 208 23.91 3.28 -4.02
N LYS A 209 23.72 2.36 -4.93
CA LYS A 209 24.77 1.81 -5.80
C LYS A 209 24.44 1.97 -7.27
N LEU A 210 25.45 2.26 -8.08
CA LEU A 210 25.34 2.42 -9.52
C LEU A 210 25.79 1.14 -10.23
N VAL A 211 24.97 0.63 -11.13
CA VAL A 211 25.28 -0.51 -12.01
C VAL A 211 25.38 -0.01 -13.44
N ARG A 212 26.60 0.03 -14.00
CA ARG A 212 26.86 0.47 -15.37
C ARG A 212 26.67 -0.65 -16.37
N THR A 213 26.14 -0.31 -17.53
CA THR A 213 25.89 -1.26 -18.63
C THR A 213 25.84 -0.57 -19.98
N SER A 214 25.83 -1.33 -21.07
CA SER A 214 25.40 -0.84 -22.38
C SER A 214 23.89 -0.88 -22.54
N SER A 215 23.32 -0.08 -23.43
CA SER A 215 21.87 -0.10 -23.71
C SER A 215 21.40 -1.45 -24.22
N VAL A 216 22.22 -2.16 -24.99
CA VAL A 216 21.90 -3.47 -25.55
C VAL A 216 21.87 -4.54 -24.46
N GLU A 217 22.77 -4.48 -23.49
CA GLU A 217 22.91 -5.50 -22.43
C GLU A 217 22.13 -5.15 -21.16
N LYS A 218 21.33 -4.08 -21.15
CA LYS A 218 20.69 -3.57 -19.94
C LYS A 218 19.79 -4.58 -19.25
N VAL A 219 19.06 -5.41 -20.01
CA VAL A 219 18.19 -6.45 -19.44
C VAL A 219 18.99 -7.64 -18.91
N ASP A 220 20.06 -8.03 -19.63
CA ASP A 220 20.97 -9.09 -19.17
C ASP A 220 21.73 -8.67 -17.91
N THR A 221 22.18 -7.41 -17.85
CA THR A 221 22.80 -6.82 -16.67
C THR A 221 21.83 -6.81 -15.48
N LEU A 222 20.57 -6.46 -15.72
CA LEU A 222 19.53 -6.56 -14.69
C LEU A 222 19.39 -8.01 -14.19
N MET A 223 19.30 -8.98 -15.09
CA MET A 223 19.14 -10.39 -14.73
C MET A 223 20.33 -10.89 -13.87
N ARG A 224 21.57 -10.53 -14.22
CA ARG A 224 22.77 -10.85 -13.43
C ARG A 224 22.71 -10.20 -12.04
N LEU A 225 22.30 -8.94 -11.95
CA LEU A 225 22.12 -8.24 -10.68
C LEU A 225 21.08 -8.93 -9.79
N LEU A 226 19.95 -9.31 -10.38
CA LEU A 226 18.87 -10.00 -9.66
C LEU A 226 19.28 -11.40 -9.19
N ALA A 227 20.11 -12.08 -9.95
CA ALA A 227 20.65 -13.39 -9.57
C ALA A 227 21.59 -13.32 -8.35
N ASP A 228 22.32 -12.22 -8.21
CA ASP A 228 23.21 -11.98 -7.07
C ASP A 228 22.46 -11.71 -5.75
N PHE A 229 21.19 -11.30 -5.84
CA PHE A 229 20.33 -11.13 -4.68
C PHE A 229 19.71 -12.43 -4.16
N GLU A 230 19.97 -13.54 -4.86
CA GLU A 230 19.42 -14.86 -4.53
C GLU A 230 17.88 -14.83 -4.38
N GLN A 231 17.37 -15.20 -3.20
CA GLN A 231 15.95 -15.21 -2.87
C GLN A 231 15.54 -14.03 -1.97
N GLU A 232 16.29 -12.95 -1.95
CA GLU A 232 15.91 -11.78 -1.17
C GLU A 232 14.83 -10.95 -1.88
N SER A 233 13.91 -10.38 -1.10
CA SER A 233 12.77 -9.61 -1.63
C SER A 233 13.26 -8.41 -2.44
N THR A 234 12.91 -8.38 -3.72
CA THR A 234 13.40 -7.40 -4.68
C THR A 234 12.26 -6.77 -5.46
N LEU A 235 12.26 -5.44 -5.56
CA LEU A 235 11.32 -4.66 -6.36
C LEU A 235 12.07 -3.90 -7.45
N VAL A 236 11.76 -4.22 -8.71
CA VAL A 236 12.32 -3.54 -9.89
C VAL A 236 11.34 -2.49 -10.40
N PHE A 237 11.78 -1.26 -10.51
CA PHE A 237 10.97 -0.15 -10.98
C PHE A 237 11.23 0.20 -12.45
N CYS A 238 10.14 0.30 -13.21
CA CYS A 238 10.09 0.82 -14.57
C CYS A 238 9.14 2.03 -14.65
N ASN A 239 9.41 2.96 -15.58
CA ASN A 239 8.55 4.11 -15.82
C ASN A 239 7.29 3.75 -16.63
N HIS A 240 7.38 2.74 -17.51
CA HIS A 240 6.33 2.35 -18.44
C HIS A 240 6.03 0.85 -18.39
N ARG A 241 4.74 0.50 -18.60
CA ARG A 241 4.26 -0.90 -18.64
C ARG A 241 4.98 -1.75 -19.69
N ASP A 242 5.34 -1.16 -20.83
CA ASP A 242 6.00 -1.89 -21.92
C ASP A 242 7.42 -2.33 -21.54
N ALA A 243 8.11 -1.54 -20.69
CA ALA A 243 9.38 -1.95 -20.10
C ALA A 243 9.21 -3.12 -19.13
N VAL A 244 8.15 -3.10 -18.30
CA VAL A 244 7.81 -4.21 -17.40
C VAL A 244 7.58 -5.49 -18.21
N ASN A 245 6.75 -5.42 -19.25
CA ASN A 245 6.44 -6.59 -20.09
C ASN A 245 7.69 -7.13 -20.81
N ARG A 246 8.54 -6.25 -21.35
CA ARG A 246 9.80 -6.66 -22.01
C ARG A 246 10.74 -7.37 -21.05
N ILE A 247 10.93 -6.83 -19.82
CA ILE A 247 11.75 -7.49 -18.80
C ILE A 247 11.14 -8.82 -18.42
N SER A 248 9.83 -8.89 -18.22
CA SER A 248 9.13 -10.13 -17.86
C SER A 248 9.28 -11.20 -18.95
N THR A 249 9.17 -10.83 -20.23
CA THR A 249 9.42 -11.78 -21.34
C THR A 249 10.83 -12.34 -21.26
N HIS A 250 11.83 -11.48 -21.12
CA HIS A 250 13.24 -11.90 -21.04
C HIS A 250 13.52 -12.79 -19.82
N LEU A 251 13.00 -12.44 -18.64
CA LEU A 251 13.13 -13.26 -17.44
C LEU A 251 12.45 -14.63 -17.59
N SER A 252 11.27 -14.67 -18.24
CA SER A 252 10.52 -15.91 -18.49
C SER A 252 11.28 -16.83 -19.46
N GLU A 253 11.86 -16.29 -20.54
CA GLU A 253 12.67 -17.04 -21.51
C GLU A 253 13.90 -17.67 -20.84
N ASN A 254 14.41 -17.05 -19.79
CA ASN A 254 15.53 -17.55 -19.00
C ASN A 254 15.09 -18.30 -17.72
N HIS A 255 13.82 -18.65 -17.58
CA HIS A 255 13.26 -19.37 -16.41
C HIS A 255 13.54 -18.68 -15.07
N PHE A 256 13.65 -17.35 -15.05
CA PHE A 256 13.89 -16.57 -13.83
C PHE A 256 12.54 -16.31 -13.10
N PRO A 257 12.37 -16.79 -11.84
CA PRO A 257 11.11 -16.64 -11.12
C PRO A 257 10.80 -15.17 -10.83
N HIS A 258 9.66 -14.68 -11.31
CA HIS A 258 9.22 -13.30 -11.09
C HIS A 258 7.71 -13.14 -11.27
N ASP A 259 7.18 -12.06 -10.74
CA ASP A 259 5.84 -11.56 -11.04
C ASP A 259 5.91 -10.10 -11.52
N ILE A 260 4.84 -9.61 -12.15
CA ILE A 260 4.74 -8.24 -12.63
C ILE A 260 3.59 -7.48 -11.99
N LEU A 261 3.69 -6.13 -11.96
CA LEU A 261 2.63 -5.28 -11.44
C LEU A 261 2.56 -3.94 -12.20
N HIS A 262 1.52 -3.76 -13.01
CA HIS A 262 1.29 -2.49 -13.72
C HIS A 262 -0.21 -2.22 -13.96
N GLY A 263 -0.55 -0.98 -14.30
CA GLY A 263 -1.94 -0.54 -14.46
C GLY A 263 -2.74 -1.16 -15.60
N GLY A 264 -2.07 -1.86 -16.55
CA GLY A 264 -2.74 -2.57 -17.65
C GLY A 264 -3.19 -3.99 -17.31
N MET A 265 -2.92 -4.48 -16.09
CA MET A 265 -3.34 -5.83 -15.65
C MET A 265 -4.76 -5.81 -15.11
N GLU A 266 -5.45 -6.96 -15.26
CA GLU A 266 -6.71 -7.19 -14.59
C GLU A 266 -6.56 -7.11 -13.06
N GLN A 267 -7.59 -6.63 -12.37
CA GLN A 267 -7.51 -6.40 -10.93
C GLN A 267 -7.23 -7.69 -10.13
N ILE A 268 -7.79 -8.80 -10.57
CA ILE A 268 -7.60 -10.10 -9.91
C ILE A 268 -6.13 -10.55 -9.98
N ASP A 269 -5.46 -10.33 -11.12
CA ASP A 269 -4.06 -10.68 -11.29
C ASP A 269 -3.14 -9.74 -10.48
N ARG A 270 -3.49 -8.46 -10.41
CA ARG A 270 -2.78 -7.51 -9.55
C ARG A 270 -2.83 -7.92 -8.07
N GLU A 271 -4.03 -8.28 -7.58
CA GLU A 271 -4.24 -8.73 -6.20
C GLU A 271 -3.50 -10.04 -5.92
N LYS A 272 -3.50 -10.98 -6.89
CA LYS A 272 -2.78 -12.25 -6.81
C LYS A 272 -1.26 -12.04 -6.73
N ASN A 273 -0.67 -11.31 -7.69
CA ASN A 273 0.77 -11.09 -7.75
C ASN A 273 1.28 -10.32 -6.53
N LEU A 274 0.51 -9.32 -6.10
CA LEU A 274 0.82 -8.61 -4.86
C LEU A 274 0.77 -9.54 -3.63
N PHE A 275 -0.22 -10.41 -3.55
CA PHE A 275 -0.30 -11.38 -2.46
C PHE A 275 0.88 -12.35 -2.47
N LYS A 276 1.26 -12.88 -3.64
CA LYS A 276 2.43 -13.77 -3.79
C LYS A 276 3.71 -13.07 -3.29
N PHE A 277 3.91 -11.81 -3.67
CA PHE A 277 5.05 -11.03 -3.22
C PHE A 277 5.03 -10.75 -1.70
N ARG A 278 3.88 -10.32 -1.16
CA ARG A 278 3.70 -10.05 0.28
C ARG A 278 3.88 -11.28 1.16
N SER A 279 3.52 -12.43 0.67
CA SER A 279 3.59 -13.70 1.41
C SER A 279 4.94 -14.40 1.30
N GLY A 280 5.86 -13.88 0.47
CA GLY A 280 7.13 -14.52 0.18
C GLY A 280 7.03 -15.71 -0.80
N ALA A 281 5.85 -15.99 -1.35
CA ALA A 281 5.68 -16.99 -2.40
C ALA A 281 6.32 -16.57 -3.75
N GLN A 282 6.60 -15.28 -3.90
CA GLN A 282 7.42 -14.70 -4.97
C GLN A 282 8.34 -13.64 -4.36
N GLN A 283 9.62 -13.66 -4.73
CA GLN A 283 10.61 -12.74 -4.18
C GLN A 283 10.95 -11.58 -5.12
N LEU A 284 10.67 -11.71 -6.40
CA LEU A 284 10.93 -10.67 -7.39
C LEU A 284 9.62 -10.13 -7.97
N LEU A 285 9.44 -8.80 -7.88
CA LEU A 285 8.34 -8.09 -8.50
C LEU A 285 8.87 -6.98 -9.42
N VAL A 286 8.48 -7.01 -10.70
CA VAL A 286 8.79 -5.94 -11.67
C VAL A 286 7.55 -5.05 -11.82
N ALA A 287 7.67 -3.74 -11.52
CA ALA A 287 6.50 -2.90 -11.40
C ALA A 287 6.68 -1.48 -11.96
N THR A 288 5.55 -0.85 -12.28
CA THR A 288 5.49 0.60 -12.49
C THR A 288 5.13 1.33 -11.19
N ASP A 289 5.49 2.61 -11.10
CA ASP A 289 5.17 3.46 -9.94
C ASP A 289 3.69 3.43 -9.56
N LEU A 290 2.82 3.57 -10.56
CA LEU A 290 1.36 3.62 -10.34
C LEU A 290 0.83 2.35 -9.67
N ALA A 291 1.38 1.21 -10.03
CA ALA A 291 0.92 -0.07 -9.52
C ALA A 291 1.48 -0.41 -8.13
N SER A 292 2.67 0.11 -7.79
CA SER A 292 3.35 -0.16 -6.52
C SER A 292 3.05 0.85 -5.41
N ARG A 293 2.42 1.98 -5.74
CA ARG A 293 2.06 3.04 -4.78
C ARG A 293 0.86 2.66 -3.93
N GLY A 294 0.88 3.09 -2.67
CA GLY A 294 -0.20 2.80 -1.72
C GLY A 294 -0.31 1.33 -1.31
N LEU A 295 0.59 0.47 -1.79
CA LEU A 295 0.62 -0.93 -1.38
C LEU A 295 1.30 -1.08 -0.02
N ASP A 296 0.64 -1.83 0.86
CA ASP A 296 1.29 -2.36 2.05
C ASP A 296 2.20 -3.52 1.63
N ILE A 297 3.35 -3.19 1.09
CA ILE A 297 4.41 -4.15 0.77
C ILE A 297 5.30 -4.24 2.01
N PRO A 298 5.62 -5.44 2.51
CA PRO A 298 6.57 -5.58 3.61
C PRO A 298 7.91 -4.95 3.24
N GLU A 299 8.77 -4.78 4.21
CA GLU A 299 10.10 -4.24 3.96
C GLU A 299 10.83 -5.06 2.89
N ILE A 300 11.27 -4.35 1.84
CA ILE A 300 11.96 -4.93 0.70
C ILE A 300 13.46 -4.77 0.92
N LYS A 301 14.23 -5.81 0.66
CA LYS A 301 15.69 -5.79 0.80
C LYS A 301 16.33 -4.95 -0.31
N HIS A 302 15.93 -5.16 -1.55
CA HIS A 302 16.51 -4.52 -2.71
C HIS A 302 15.48 -3.77 -3.52
N VAL A 303 15.75 -2.50 -3.79
CA VAL A 303 15.04 -1.69 -4.77
C VAL A 303 15.94 -1.47 -5.97
N VAL A 304 15.46 -1.80 -7.16
CA VAL A 304 16.21 -1.61 -8.41
C VAL A 304 15.50 -0.61 -9.31
N HIS A 305 16.17 0.47 -9.66
CA HIS A 305 15.69 1.41 -10.65
C HIS A 305 16.22 1.00 -12.03
N TYR A 306 15.48 0.16 -12.74
CA TYR A 306 15.81 -0.18 -14.14
C TYR A 306 15.63 1.02 -15.06
N GLN A 307 14.65 1.87 -14.76
CA GLN A 307 14.49 3.20 -15.34
C GLN A 307 14.39 4.22 -14.21
N LEU A 308 15.26 5.21 -14.22
CA LEU A 308 15.22 6.29 -13.24
C LEU A 308 13.95 7.14 -13.43
N PRO A 309 13.25 7.51 -12.35
CA PRO A 309 12.10 8.37 -12.46
C PRO A 309 12.51 9.81 -12.81
N PRO A 310 11.71 10.55 -13.58
CA PRO A 310 12.07 11.92 -13.99
C PRO A 310 12.00 12.94 -12.84
N LYS A 311 11.33 12.62 -11.73
CA LYS A 311 11.13 13.52 -10.59
C LYS A 311 11.72 12.95 -9.30
N LYS A 312 12.38 13.79 -8.49
CA LYS A 312 12.94 13.45 -7.17
C LYS A 312 11.90 12.81 -6.25
N ASN A 313 10.68 13.32 -6.21
CA ASN A 313 9.63 12.79 -5.36
C ASN A 313 9.28 11.32 -5.69
N ALA A 314 9.25 10.94 -6.97
CA ALA A 314 9.05 9.56 -7.36
C ALA A 314 10.21 8.66 -6.91
N PHE A 315 11.45 9.16 -6.98
CA PHE A 315 12.63 8.46 -6.48
C PHE A 315 12.53 8.18 -4.97
N ILE A 316 12.18 9.20 -4.18
CA ILE A 316 11.98 9.07 -2.73
C ILE A 316 10.90 8.02 -2.42
N HIS A 317 9.76 8.05 -3.11
CA HIS A 317 8.68 7.09 -2.91
C HIS A 317 9.05 5.65 -3.28
N ARG A 318 9.88 5.44 -4.32
CA ARG A 318 10.39 4.11 -4.67
C ARG A 318 11.30 3.58 -3.57
N ASN A 319 12.24 4.38 -3.12
CA ASN A 319 13.19 4.01 -2.07
C ASN A 319 12.54 3.83 -0.70
N GLY A 320 11.45 4.54 -0.41
CA GLY A 320 10.64 4.33 0.79
C GLY A 320 9.99 2.94 0.90
N ARG A 321 10.27 2.01 -0.03
CA ARG A 321 9.90 0.59 0.07
C ARG A 321 10.95 -0.25 0.79
N THR A 322 12.20 0.19 0.82
CA THR A 322 13.31 -0.53 1.45
C THR A 322 13.81 0.13 2.74
N ALA A 323 14.14 1.40 2.76
CA ALA A 323 14.62 2.10 3.96
C ALA A 323 13.45 2.60 4.81
N ARG A 324 12.85 1.76 5.66
CA ARG A 324 11.86 2.18 6.67
C ARG A 324 12.56 2.51 7.99
N MET A 325 11.85 3.18 8.93
CA MET A 325 12.34 3.86 10.15
C MET A 325 13.55 3.25 10.88
N PHE A 326 13.85 1.96 10.74
CA PHE A 326 14.91 1.28 11.51
C PHE A 326 15.82 0.36 10.67
N ALA A 327 15.63 0.29 9.34
CA ALA A 327 16.36 -0.63 8.48
C ALA A 327 17.22 0.09 7.44
N SER A 328 18.42 -0.46 7.17
CA SER A 328 19.25 -0.09 6.04
C SER A 328 18.69 -0.75 4.78
N GLY A 329 18.28 0.07 3.81
CA GLY A 329 17.82 -0.42 2.52
C GLY A 329 18.90 -0.31 1.45
N GLN A 330 18.91 -1.26 0.52
CA GLN A 330 19.80 -1.22 -0.64
C GLN A 330 19.04 -0.81 -1.89
N SER A 331 19.57 0.17 -2.61
CA SER A 331 18.98 0.66 -3.85
C SER A 331 20.00 0.69 -4.97
N TYR A 332 19.62 0.18 -6.13
CA TYR A 332 20.49 0.02 -7.29
C TYR A 332 19.94 0.80 -8.48
N LEU A 333 20.81 1.56 -9.13
CA LEU A 333 20.51 2.32 -10.34
C LEU A 333 21.16 1.61 -11.54
N VAL A 334 20.36 1.00 -12.40
CA VAL A 334 20.87 0.38 -13.63
C VAL A 334 20.88 1.43 -14.72
N LEU A 335 22.08 1.90 -15.09
CA LEU A 335 22.28 3.01 -16.00
C LEU A 335 23.11 2.59 -17.22
N ALA A 336 22.55 2.75 -18.41
CA ALA A 336 23.29 2.57 -19.63
C ALA A 336 24.31 3.70 -19.83
N HIS A 337 25.37 3.44 -20.61
CA HIS A 337 26.45 4.44 -20.83
C HIS A 337 25.92 5.75 -21.45
N GLU A 338 24.86 5.67 -22.23
CA GLU A 338 24.24 6.82 -22.92
C GLU A 338 23.25 7.57 -22.00
N GLU A 339 22.88 6.99 -20.86
CA GLU A 339 21.98 7.61 -19.88
C GLU A 339 22.76 8.42 -18.86
N SER A 340 22.23 9.56 -18.46
CA SER A 340 22.80 10.43 -17.43
C SER A 340 22.04 10.32 -16.12
N LEU A 341 22.72 10.55 -15.00
CA LEU A 341 22.07 10.71 -13.71
C LEU A 341 21.23 11.99 -13.73
N PRO A 342 20.00 11.94 -13.20
CA PRO A 342 19.19 13.14 -13.01
C PRO A 342 19.84 14.13 -12.04
N ASP A 343 19.57 15.43 -12.22
CA ASP A 343 20.14 16.50 -11.38
C ASP A 343 19.83 16.42 -9.89
N TYR A 344 18.82 15.64 -9.51
CA TYR A 344 18.45 15.44 -8.11
C TYR A 344 19.30 14.36 -7.39
N LEU A 345 20.21 13.69 -8.10
CA LEU A 345 21.15 12.72 -7.54
C LEU A 345 22.55 13.30 -7.47
N GLU A 346 23.35 12.78 -6.55
CA GLU A 346 24.79 13.07 -6.50
C GLU A 346 25.48 12.60 -7.78
N LYS A 347 26.45 13.36 -8.25
CA LYS A 347 27.15 13.05 -9.52
C LYS A 347 28.07 11.84 -9.41
N GLU A 348 28.53 11.54 -8.19
CA GLU A 348 29.41 10.41 -7.90
C GLU A 348 28.69 9.46 -6.94
N LEU A 349 28.40 8.26 -7.41
CA LEU A 349 27.81 7.18 -6.64
C LEU A 349 28.75 5.96 -6.66
N PRO A 350 28.82 5.17 -5.56
CA PRO A 350 29.61 3.95 -5.56
C PRO A 350 29.10 2.99 -6.62
N GLU A 351 30.02 2.46 -7.42
CA GLU A 351 29.69 1.47 -8.44
C GLU A 351 29.58 0.08 -7.84
N TYR A 352 28.59 -0.66 -8.28
CA TYR A 352 28.38 -2.05 -7.93
C TYR A 352 28.96 -2.94 -9.02
N THR A 353 29.92 -3.80 -8.62
CA THR A 353 30.54 -4.78 -9.51
C THR A 353 29.71 -6.07 -9.51
N LEU A 354 29.20 -6.43 -10.68
CA LEU A 354 28.44 -7.67 -10.86
C LEU A 354 29.39 -8.88 -10.81
N PRO A 355 28.95 -10.01 -10.24
CA PRO A 355 29.71 -11.26 -10.28
C PRO A 355 29.89 -11.72 -11.74
N GLU A 356 31.06 -12.35 -12.03
CA GLU A 356 31.33 -12.90 -13.37
C GLU A 356 30.39 -14.08 -13.66
N ASP A 357 30.24 -14.98 -12.69
CA ASP A 357 29.32 -16.12 -12.75
C ASP A 357 28.06 -15.84 -11.94
N PHE A 358 26.91 -16.23 -12.48
CA PHE A 358 25.65 -16.14 -11.76
C PHE A 358 24.82 -17.42 -11.96
N LYS A 359 23.96 -17.71 -11.00
CA LYS A 359 22.95 -18.77 -11.11
C LYS A 359 21.57 -18.19 -10.96
N ILE A 360 20.64 -18.67 -11.78
CA ILE A 360 19.23 -18.33 -11.63
C ILE A 360 18.78 -18.85 -10.27
N PRO A 361 18.16 -17.99 -9.42
CA PRO A 361 17.71 -18.41 -8.10
C PRO A 361 16.58 -19.44 -8.21
N GLU A 362 16.53 -20.35 -7.26
CA GLU A 362 15.44 -21.30 -7.16
C GLU A 362 14.10 -20.57 -6.86
N GLU A 363 13.00 -21.25 -7.16
CA GLU A 363 11.69 -20.76 -6.74
C GLU A 363 11.56 -20.75 -5.23
N SER A 364 10.71 -19.89 -4.67
CA SER A 364 10.42 -19.83 -3.25
C SER A 364 9.99 -21.19 -2.68
N ALA A 365 10.39 -21.44 -1.43
CA ALA A 365 9.90 -22.59 -0.66
C ALA A 365 8.39 -22.48 -0.34
N LEU A 366 7.78 -21.30 -0.52
CA LEU A 366 6.37 -21.06 -0.33
C LEU A 366 5.65 -20.98 -1.69
N VAL A 367 4.41 -21.42 -1.71
CA VAL A 367 3.49 -21.23 -2.86
C VAL A 367 2.21 -20.56 -2.41
N CYS A 368 1.57 -19.87 -3.35
CA CYS A 368 0.25 -19.27 -3.17
C CYS A 368 -0.82 -20.27 -3.60
N LEU A 369 -1.72 -20.63 -2.69
CA LEU A 369 -2.95 -21.36 -3.00
C LEU A 369 -4.08 -20.38 -3.32
N TYR A 370 -4.90 -20.75 -4.28
CA TYR A 370 -6.20 -20.17 -4.59
C TYR A 370 -7.31 -21.07 -4.07
N ILE A 371 -8.30 -20.50 -3.40
CA ILE A 371 -9.54 -21.15 -2.95
C ILE A 371 -10.71 -20.36 -3.54
N SER A 372 -11.61 -21.02 -4.27
CA SER A 372 -12.75 -20.39 -4.99
C SER A 372 -13.92 -20.02 -4.06
N ALA A 373 -13.63 -19.41 -2.90
CA ALA A 373 -14.62 -18.88 -1.97
C ALA A 373 -14.05 -17.66 -1.23
N GLY A 374 -14.88 -16.69 -0.91
CA GLY A 374 -14.45 -15.43 -0.32
C GLY A 374 -15.47 -14.80 0.63
N LYS A 375 -15.41 -13.49 0.79
CA LYS A 375 -16.28 -12.71 1.71
C LYS A 375 -17.76 -12.89 1.37
N LYS A 376 -18.13 -12.97 0.09
CA LYS A 376 -19.53 -13.16 -0.34
C LYS A 376 -20.08 -14.53 0.05
N ASP A 377 -19.20 -15.51 0.21
CA ASP A 377 -19.53 -16.83 0.74
C ASP A 377 -19.46 -16.86 2.27
N LYS A 378 -19.30 -15.71 2.91
CA LYS A 378 -19.13 -15.53 4.37
C LYS A 378 -17.95 -16.30 4.95
N VAL A 379 -16.88 -16.46 4.17
CA VAL A 379 -15.63 -17.10 4.61
C VAL A 379 -14.84 -16.13 5.48
N SER A 380 -14.35 -16.63 6.61
CA SER A 380 -13.44 -15.93 7.53
C SER A 380 -12.06 -16.58 7.54
N LYS A 381 -11.04 -15.88 8.06
CA LYS A 381 -9.69 -16.46 8.21
C LYS A 381 -9.72 -17.75 9.06
N GLY A 382 -10.51 -17.77 10.14
CA GLY A 382 -10.67 -18.97 10.98
C GLY A 382 -11.27 -20.16 10.24
N ASP A 383 -12.21 -19.92 9.30
CA ASP A 383 -12.78 -21.00 8.47
C ASP A 383 -11.73 -21.58 7.54
N VAL A 384 -10.85 -20.71 6.95
CA VAL A 384 -9.77 -21.13 6.04
C VAL A 384 -8.73 -21.95 6.81
N VAL A 385 -8.28 -21.46 7.97
CA VAL A 385 -7.35 -22.21 8.84
C VAL A 385 -7.98 -23.56 9.22
N GLY A 386 -9.23 -23.58 9.71
CA GLY A 386 -9.91 -24.82 10.06
C GLY A 386 -10.09 -25.80 8.89
N PHE A 387 -10.28 -25.30 7.67
CA PHE A 387 -10.35 -26.12 6.46
C PHE A 387 -8.98 -26.74 6.13
N LEU A 388 -7.93 -25.93 6.09
CA LEU A 388 -6.59 -26.38 5.73
C LEU A 388 -6.00 -27.35 6.78
N THR A 389 -6.29 -27.13 8.06
CA THR A 389 -5.83 -28.05 9.13
C THR A 389 -6.62 -29.36 9.16
N LYS A 390 -7.95 -29.30 9.15
CA LYS A 390 -8.82 -30.48 9.31
C LYS A 390 -8.92 -31.33 8.03
N LYS A 391 -9.01 -30.68 6.88
CA LYS A 391 -9.18 -31.37 5.59
C LYS A 391 -7.86 -31.46 4.82
N GLY A 392 -7.05 -30.40 4.84
CA GLY A 392 -5.75 -30.35 4.16
C GLY A 392 -4.61 -31.03 4.92
N SER A 393 -4.80 -31.33 6.21
CA SER A 393 -3.76 -31.93 7.10
C SER A 393 -2.51 -31.08 7.24
N LEU A 394 -2.65 -29.74 7.22
CA LEU A 394 -1.57 -28.81 7.54
C LEU A 394 -1.54 -28.50 9.04
N ASP A 395 -0.37 -28.30 9.58
CA ASP A 395 -0.23 -27.67 10.89
C ASP A 395 -0.51 -26.18 10.81
N GLY A 396 -1.01 -25.58 11.89
CA GLY A 396 -1.29 -24.14 11.93
C GLY A 396 -0.07 -23.26 11.62
N SER A 397 1.12 -23.71 11.97
CA SER A 397 2.41 -23.05 11.68
C SER A 397 2.82 -23.10 10.20
N GLU A 398 2.27 -24.03 9.42
CA GLU A 398 2.49 -24.17 7.98
C GLU A 398 1.57 -23.26 7.15
N ILE A 399 0.59 -22.60 7.80
CA ILE A 399 -0.34 -21.68 7.17
C ILE A 399 0.19 -20.26 7.32
N GLY A 400 0.74 -19.71 6.23
CA GLY A 400 1.25 -18.35 6.20
C GLY A 400 0.16 -17.30 6.04
N LEU A 401 0.47 -16.24 5.31
CA LEU A 401 -0.46 -15.14 5.06
C LEU A 401 -1.76 -15.63 4.41
N ILE A 402 -2.90 -15.09 4.89
CA ILE A 402 -4.23 -15.35 4.32
C ILE A 402 -4.85 -14.03 3.87
N SER A 403 -5.29 -13.94 2.61
CA SER A 403 -6.05 -12.83 2.06
C SER A 403 -7.39 -13.31 1.53
N ILE A 404 -8.49 -12.77 2.07
CA ILE A 404 -9.86 -13.12 1.65
C ILE A 404 -10.42 -11.96 0.84
N LEU A 405 -10.64 -12.20 -0.44
CA LEU A 405 -11.29 -11.31 -1.37
C LEU A 405 -12.81 -11.59 -1.43
N ASP A 406 -13.52 -10.89 -2.30
CA ASP A 406 -14.97 -11.06 -2.43
C ASP A 406 -15.38 -12.50 -2.83
N HIS A 407 -14.68 -13.07 -3.81
CA HIS A 407 -15.01 -14.37 -4.41
C HIS A 407 -13.86 -15.39 -4.35
N ALA A 408 -12.75 -15.04 -3.74
CA ALA A 408 -11.56 -15.88 -3.69
C ALA A 408 -10.81 -15.68 -2.37
N THR A 409 -10.03 -16.68 -2.01
CA THR A 409 -9.09 -16.61 -0.91
C THR A 409 -7.71 -17.07 -1.39
N TYR A 410 -6.68 -16.32 -1.05
CA TYR A 410 -5.28 -16.68 -1.26
C TYR A 410 -4.62 -17.03 0.07
N VAL A 411 -3.81 -18.09 0.05
CA VAL A 411 -3.08 -18.57 1.24
C VAL A 411 -1.68 -19.00 0.85
N ALA A 412 -0.68 -18.57 1.59
CA ALA A 412 0.69 -19.05 1.43
C ALA A 412 0.91 -20.33 2.24
N ILE A 413 1.51 -21.33 1.63
CA ILE A 413 1.86 -22.60 2.26
C ILE A 413 3.22 -23.12 1.78
N PRO A 414 3.89 -24.04 2.50
CA PRO A 414 5.10 -24.70 2.02
C PRO A 414 4.86 -25.50 0.73
N LYS A 415 5.80 -25.38 -0.20
CA LYS A 415 5.72 -26.00 -1.55
C LYS A 415 5.65 -27.53 -1.47
N ASP A 416 6.35 -28.16 -0.54
CA ASP A 416 6.37 -29.61 -0.33
C ASP A 416 5.01 -30.16 0.12
N LYS A 417 4.15 -29.35 0.72
CA LYS A 417 2.81 -29.76 1.19
C LYS A 417 1.70 -29.70 0.11
N VAL A 418 1.96 -29.05 -1.01
CA VAL A 418 0.94 -28.72 -2.02
C VAL A 418 0.25 -29.97 -2.57
N GLN A 419 0.99 -30.97 -3.05
CA GLN A 419 0.43 -32.14 -3.71
C GLN A 419 -0.49 -32.93 -2.76
N HIS A 420 -0.03 -33.14 -1.53
CA HIS A 420 -0.83 -33.81 -0.51
C HIS A 420 -2.11 -33.03 -0.19
N LEU A 421 -2.01 -31.72 0.00
CA LEU A 421 -3.15 -30.83 0.30
C LEU A 421 -4.17 -30.83 -0.83
N LEU A 422 -3.73 -30.67 -2.09
CA LEU A 422 -4.65 -30.65 -3.25
C LEU A 422 -5.43 -31.96 -3.38
N HIS A 423 -4.78 -33.09 -3.16
CA HIS A 423 -5.42 -34.40 -3.15
C HIS A 423 -6.47 -34.48 -2.02
N ARG A 424 -6.12 -34.08 -0.81
CA ARG A 424 -6.98 -34.14 0.36
C ARG A 424 -8.19 -33.21 0.30
N THR A 425 -8.04 -32.05 -0.32
CA THR A 425 -9.09 -31.02 -0.41
C THR A 425 -9.95 -31.12 -1.66
N SER A 426 -9.64 -32.06 -2.54
CA SER A 426 -10.40 -32.29 -3.78
C SER A 426 -11.86 -32.62 -3.49
N GLY A 427 -12.78 -31.80 -4.02
CA GLY A 427 -14.24 -32.00 -3.84
C GLY A 427 -14.78 -31.63 -2.49
N GLU A 428 -13.95 -31.18 -1.55
CA GLU A 428 -14.34 -30.80 -0.19
C GLU A 428 -15.11 -29.47 -0.15
N LYS A 429 -15.82 -29.23 0.95
CA LYS A 429 -16.56 -27.99 1.20
C LYS A 429 -15.87 -27.14 2.25
N LEU A 430 -15.72 -25.86 1.96
CA LEU A 430 -15.40 -24.83 2.93
C LEU A 430 -16.73 -24.26 3.45
N LYS A 431 -17.05 -24.49 4.72
CA LYS A 431 -18.42 -24.30 5.24
C LYS A 431 -19.47 -25.09 4.45
N LYS A 432 -20.33 -24.37 3.71
CA LYS A 432 -21.42 -24.95 2.92
C LYS A 432 -21.13 -24.92 1.42
N VAL A 433 -20.03 -24.30 1.00
CA VAL A 433 -19.68 -24.08 -0.42
C VAL A 433 -18.65 -25.12 -0.86
N LYS A 434 -18.92 -25.83 -1.97
CA LYS A 434 -17.93 -26.67 -2.63
C LYS A 434 -16.87 -25.76 -3.24
N VAL A 435 -15.62 -25.97 -2.88
CA VAL A 435 -14.52 -25.11 -3.33
C VAL A 435 -13.56 -25.84 -4.27
N LYS A 436 -13.01 -25.09 -5.22
CA LYS A 436 -11.82 -25.48 -5.97
C LYS A 436 -10.60 -24.94 -5.24
N VAL A 437 -9.65 -25.81 -4.95
CA VAL A 437 -8.33 -25.45 -4.43
C VAL A 437 -7.30 -25.74 -5.51
N ALA A 438 -6.43 -24.78 -5.79
CA ALA A 438 -5.39 -24.89 -6.81
C ALA A 438 -4.19 -24.02 -6.43
N VAL A 439 -3.04 -24.29 -7.04
CA VAL A 439 -1.93 -23.34 -7.01
C VAL A 439 -2.33 -22.11 -7.83
N ALA A 440 -2.10 -20.92 -7.29
CA ALA A 440 -2.34 -19.67 -8.01
C ALA A 440 -1.19 -19.41 -8.98
N SER A 441 -1.38 -19.81 -10.21
CA SER A 441 -0.45 -19.59 -11.33
C SER A 441 -0.53 -18.14 -11.82
#